data_b1cc863cc0227723d0fe8aa7bc2ff851
#
_entry.id   b1cc863cc0227723d0fe8aa7bc2ff851
#
_cell.length_a   1.000
_cell.length_b   1.000
_cell.length_c   1.000
_cell.angle_alpha   90.00
_cell.angle_beta   90.00
_cell.angle_gamma   90.00
#
_symmetry.space_group_name_H-M   'P 1'
#
loop_
_entity.id
_entity.type
_entity.pdbx_description
1 polymer ?
#
loop_
_entity_poly.entity_id
_entity_poly.type
_entity_poly.pdbx_seq_one_letter_code
_entity_poly.pdbx_strand_id
1 'polypeptide(L)'
;MGETRYKKPPFELKRTMRGGLAEQLAAEFRRAINTGYYRPGDMLPPVREQTALLKVSRVVVVRAMAMLAEERLVHPRPHYGCEVCSRENPLWKGQVLIIVPPGIGNPRDNTVYAILRDALTANGYLPLTVSVFCTAPGRYGDFALLETQLKQQIDLVVSLVGEPEVIRWLAKRKIPFVQLARSTLSPSNCCGRVLRRDDLALDDFIAHCREKRVRSVLQVTTMRTGPDAVPALKKVGIEASNWRIPPPDGGWNAVGLVQHATDEFAARLARDGRKWLPDMIFFRDDHLTTGALPALMAAGIRIPEDVRIVTWANRGLGPAFVKPFTRMEFDIKAAGETMARCVLEYLHTGIFPAGVTVGPMYIRGETF
;
A
#
# COMPACT_ATOMS: atom_id res chain seq x y z
N MET A 1 23.94 27.25 34.89
CA MET A 1 23.48 26.10 34.09
C MET A 1 24.12 26.28 32.72
N GLY A 2 25.16 25.48 32.42
CA GLY A 2 25.88 25.59 31.13
C GLY A 2 24.98 25.19 29.97
N GLU A 3 24.94 26.04 28.93
CA GLU A 3 24.31 25.72 27.67
C GLU A 3 24.84 24.38 27.14
N THR A 4 23.96 23.45 26.91
CA THR A 4 24.31 22.14 26.32
C THR A 4 24.84 22.38 24.91
N ARG A 5 26.14 22.13 24.72
CA ARG A 5 26.93 22.34 23.49
C ARG A 5 26.48 21.45 22.31
N TYR A 6 25.41 20.66 22.46
CA TYR A 6 24.89 19.71 21.47
C TYR A 6 23.36 19.61 21.56
N LYS A 7 22.74 19.27 20.44
CA LYS A 7 21.30 18.98 20.36
C LYS A 7 21.02 17.56 20.85
N LYS A 8 19.92 17.38 21.58
CA LYS A 8 19.48 16.03 21.97
C LYS A 8 19.03 15.24 20.74
N PRO A 9 19.21 13.88 20.72
CA PRO A 9 18.68 13.05 19.65
C PRO A 9 17.15 13.22 19.54
N PRO A 10 16.59 13.42 18.32
CA PRO A 10 15.16 13.64 18.11
C PRO A 10 14.38 12.30 18.00
N PHE A 11 14.96 11.20 18.46
CA PHE A 11 14.41 9.86 18.28
C PHE A 11 14.59 8.99 19.51
N GLU A 12 13.79 7.89 19.55
CA GLU A 12 13.94 6.80 20.52
C GLU A 12 14.24 5.49 19.77
N LEU A 13 15.04 4.61 20.39
CA LEU A 13 15.40 3.33 19.78
C LEU A 13 14.34 2.26 20.10
N LYS A 14 13.83 1.59 19.06
CA LYS A 14 12.88 0.49 19.18
C LYS A 14 13.62 -0.86 19.12
N ARG A 15 13.72 -1.56 20.25
CA ARG A 15 14.43 -2.87 20.34
C ARG A 15 13.81 -4.00 19.51
N THR A 16 12.64 -3.78 18.93
CA THR A 16 11.89 -4.76 18.11
C THR A 16 12.27 -4.76 16.63
N MET A 17 13.17 -3.86 16.22
CA MET A 17 13.56 -3.71 14.80
C MET A 17 14.68 -4.69 14.40
N ARG A 18 14.79 -4.96 13.08
CA ARG A 18 15.88 -5.74 12.49
C ARG A 18 17.22 -5.01 12.65
N GLY A 19 18.29 -5.78 12.81
CA GLY A 19 19.64 -5.26 13.00
C GLY A 19 20.00 -5.12 14.48
N GLY A 20 21.28 -5.00 14.74
CA GLY A 20 21.77 -4.70 16.09
C GLY A 20 21.39 -3.28 16.51
N LEU A 21 21.43 -3.02 17.80
CA LEU A 21 21.15 -1.66 18.31
C LEU A 21 22.13 -0.60 17.77
N ALA A 22 23.33 -1.01 17.38
CA ALA A 22 24.32 -0.10 16.78
C ALA A 22 23.91 0.34 15.36
N GLU A 23 23.43 -0.61 14.55
CA GLU A 23 22.92 -0.36 13.21
C GLU A 23 21.66 0.53 13.24
N GLN A 24 20.76 0.29 14.19
CA GLN A 24 19.58 1.12 14.40
C GLN A 24 19.96 2.53 14.82
N LEU A 25 20.88 2.66 15.76
CA LEU A 25 21.36 3.95 16.25
C LEU A 25 22.04 4.76 15.12
N ALA A 26 22.86 4.10 14.32
CA ALA A 26 23.49 4.74 13.16
C ALA A 26 22.43 5.20 12.14
N ALA A 27 21.40 4.39 11.87
CA ALA A 27 20.32 4.73 10.97
C ALA A 27 19.52 5.97 11.44
N GLU A 28 19.21 6.06 12.73
CA GLU A 28 18.49 7.20 13.28
C GLU A 28 19.32 8.49 13.26
N PHE A 29 20.62 8.44 13.60
CA PHE A 29 21.51 9.60 13.47
C PHE A 29 21.67 10.01 12.00
N ARG A 30 21.84 9.05 11.11
CA ARG A 30 21.91 9.31 9.66
C ARG A 30 20.65 10.03 9.17
N ARG A 31 19.46 9.58 9.59
CA ARG A 31 18.20 10.26 9.29
C ARG A 31 18.21 11.70 9.80
N ALA A 32 18.57 11.90 11.05
CA ALA A 32 18.60 13.24 11.65
C ALA A 32 19.60 14.18 10.97
N ILE A 33 20.73 13.67 10.48
CA ILE A 33 21.70 14.44 9.69
C ILE A 33 21.12 14.74 8.29
N ASN A 34 20.60 13.74 7.62
CA ASN A 34 20.08 13.88 6.25
C ASN A 34 18.85 14.80 6.17
N THR A 35 18.03 14.84 7.22
CA THR A 35 16.87 15.76 7.32
C THR A 35 17.24 17.16 7.78
N GLY A 36 18.53 17.41 8.11
CA GLY A 36 19.03 18.73 8.53
C GLY A 36 18.75 19.08 9.99
N TYR A 37 18.29 18.12 10.82
CA TYR A 37 18.20 18.34 12.26
C TYR A 37 19.58 18.59 12.87
N TYR A 38 20.55 17.75 12.55
CA TYR A 38 21.96 18.03 12.76
C TYR A 38 22.55 18.62 11.48
N ARG A 39 23.08 19.82 11.58
CA ARG A 39 23.69 20.53 10.45
C ARG A 39 25.20 20.29 10.41
N PRO A 40 25.88 20.48 9.27
CA PRO A 40 27.33 20.48 9.20
C PRO A 40 27.93 21.41 10.25
N GLY A 41 28.93 20.89 10.98
CA GLY A 41 29.55 21.57 12.10
C GLY A 41 28.87 21.38 13.47
N ASP A 42 27.64 20.85 13.51
CA ASP A 42 27.00 20.49 14.78
C ASP A 42 27.75 19.35 15.46
N MET A 43 27.86 19.39 16.78
CA MET A 43 28.41 18.31 17.59
C MET A 43 27.27 17.34 17.98
N LEU A 44 27.46 16.06 17.72
CA LEU A 44 26.59 15.02 18.29
C LEU A 44 26.83 14.91 19.80
N PRO A 45 25.82 14.46 20.59
CA PRO A 45 26.03 14.26 22.02
C PRO A 45 27.22 13.34 22.28
N PRO A 46 28.05 13.60 23.31
CA PRO A 46 29.15 12.72 23.69
C PRO A 46 28.66 11.31 23.98
N VAL A 47 29.53 10.30 23.80
CA VAL A 47 29.18 8.88 24.01
C VAL A 47 28.48 8.64 25.35
N ARG A 48 28.96 9.29 26.43
CA ARG A 48 28.35 9.18 27.77
C ARG A 48 26.90 9.66 27.79
N GLU A 49 26.63 10.79 27.14
CA GLU A 49 25.29 11.37 27.06
C GLU A 49 24.36 10.54 26.17
N GLN A 50 24.88 10.04 25.04
CA GLN A 50 24.12 9.12 24.17
C GLN A 50 23.71 7.85 24.93
N THR A 51 24.61 7.26 25.72
CA THR A 51 24.28 6.07 26.54
C THR A 51 23.18 6.36 27.55
N ALA A 52 23.22 7.51 28.21
CA ALA A 52 22.21 7.92 29.19
C ALA A 52 20.86 8.23 28.54
N LEU A 53 20.86 9.04 27.46
CA LEU A 53 19.65 9.48 26.78
C LEU A 53 18.92 8.34 26.07
N LEU A 54 19.67 7.45 25.42
CA LEU A 54 19.10 6.38 24.57
C LEU A 54 19.05 5.01 25.26
N LYS A 55 19.52 4.94 26.51
CA LYS A 55 19.55 3.72 27.36
C LYS A 55 20.22 2.52 26.64
N VAL A 56 21.33 2.77 25.96
CA VAL A 56 22.15 1.77 25.26
C VAL A 56 23.55 1.67 25.86
N SER A 57 24.24 0.56 25.60
CA SER A 57 25.61 0.40 26.07
C SER A 57 26.61 1.28 25.30
N ARG A 58 27.75 1.59 25.95
CA ARG A 58 28.85 2.32 25.31
C ARG A 58 29.32 1.65 24.01
N VAL A 59 29.38 0.33 23.99
CA VAL A 59 29.80 -0.45 22.80
C VAL A 59 28.87 -0.19 21.62
N VAL A 60 27.56 -0.12 21.85
CA VAL A 60 26.56 0.18 20.82
C VAL A 60 26.78 1.58 20.24
N VAL A 61 27.00 2.59 21.11
CA VAL A 61 27.22 3.96 20.66
C VAL A 61 28.52 4.09 19.85
N VAL A 62 29.63 3.51 20.36
CA VAL A 62 30.92 3.57 19.69
C VAL A 62 30.85 2.91 18.31
N ARG A 63 30.20 1.75 18.20
CA ARG A 63 30.01 1.06 16.92
C ARG A 63 29.15 1.86 15.96
N ALA A 64 28.05 2.48 16.42
CA ALA A 64 27.21 3.33 15.59
C ALA A 64 27.97 4.56 15.07
N MET A 65 28.78 5.20 15.94
CA MET A 65 29.60 6.36 15.53
C MET A 65 30.69 5.96 14.53
N ALA A 66 31.29 4.78 14.69
CA ALA A 66 32.26 4.25 13.72
C ALA A 66 31.60 4.05 12.33
N MET A 67 30.41 3.46 12.28
CA MET A 67 29.65 3.32 11.02
C MET A 67 29.37 4.67 10.35
N LEU A 68 28.94 5.66 11.12
CA LEU A 68 28.70 7.00 10.58
C LEU A 68 29.99 7.70 10.12
N ALA A 69 31.12 7.41 10.76
CA ALA A 69 32.43 7.94 10.36
C ALA A 69 32.94 7.26 9.05
N GLU A 70 32.75 5.96 8.90
CA GLU A 70 33.02 5.22 7.65
C GLU A 70 32.19 5.79 6.48
N GLU A 71 30.95 6.18 6.75
CA GLU A 71 30.05 6.84 5.80
C GLU A 71 30.41 8.33 5.55
N ARG A 72 31.44 8.85 6.23
CA ARG A 72 31.85 10.26 6.21
C ARG A 72 30.73 11.24 6.59
N LEU A 73 29.79 10.80 7.40
CA LEU A 73 28.71 11.63 7.94
C LEU A 73 29.17 12.43 9.16
N VAL A 74 30.09 11.85 9.94
CA VAL A 74 30.66 12.46 11.11
C VAL A 74 32.18 12.31 11.14
N HIS A 75 32.85 13.29 11.77
CA HIS A 75 34.27 13.21 12.03
C HIS A 75 34.50 13.11 13.54
N PRO A 76 35.15 12.03 14.06
CA PRO A 76 35.51 11.96 15.47
C PRO A 76 36.49 13.04 15.85
N ARG A 77 36.15 13.80 16.89
CA ARG A 77 37.04 14.82 17.49
C ARG A 77 37.51 14.31 18.85
N PRO A 78 38.83 14.08 19.04
CA PRO A 78 39.36 13.66 20.33
C PRO A 78 38.87 14.57 21.46
N HIS A 79 38.34 14.00 22.53
CA HIS A 79 37.79 14.66 23.72
C HIS A 79 36.46 15.45 23.52
N TYR A 80 36.01 15.69 22.29
CA TYR A 80 34.83 16.52 22.00
C TYR A 80 33.62 15.73 21.48
N GLY A 81 33.82 14.50 21.00
CA GLY A 81 32.73 13.67 20.42
C GLY A 81 32.82 13.56 18.90
N CYS A 82 31.70 13.57 18.21
CA CYS A 82 31.64 13.49 16.76
C CYS A 82 31.03 14.78 16.19
N GLU A 83 31.73 15.40 15.26
CA GLU A 83 31.26 16.57 14.51
C GLU A 83 30.60 16.11 13.22
N VAL A 84 29.45 16.68 12.87
CA VAL A 84 28.75 16.39 11.60
C VAL A 84 29.53 16.99 10.44
N CYS A 85 29.91 16.15 9.48
CA CYS A 85 30.68 16.56 8.32
C CYS A 85 29.84 17.42 7.36
N SER A 86 30.48 18.38 6.69
CA SER A 86 29.93 18.98 5.49
C SER A 86 29.94 17.91 4.38
N ARG A 87 28.78 17.50 3.92
CA ARG A 87 28.68 16.78 2.64
C ARG A 87 28.56 17.83 1.55
N GLU A 88 29.53 17.89 0.69
CA GLU A 88 29.34 18.51 -0.61
C GLU A 88 28.27 17.66 -1.34
N ASN A 89 27.01 18.13 -1.30
CA ASN A 89 25.84 17.57 -1.95
C ASN A 89 25.74 16.02 -1.90
N PRO A 90 25.11 15.41 -0.89
CA PRO A 90 24.69 14.03 -1.05
C PRO A 90 23.67 13.98 -2.20
N LEU A 91 23.93 13.17 -3.23
CA LEU A 91 22.99 12.94 -4.33
C LEU A 91 21.59 12.59 -3.82
N TRP A 92 21.52 11.90 -2.67
CA TRP A 92 20.27 11.45 -2.05
C TRP A 92 20.30 11.57 -0.52
N LYS A 93 19.16 11.92 0.08
CA LYS A 93 18.98 11.97 1.54
C LYS A 93 18.87 10.58 2.16
N GLY A 94 18.45 9.60 1.38
CA GLY A 94 18.27 8.21 1.80
C GLY A 94 17.66 7.35 0.70
N GLN A 95 17.55 6.05 0.97
CA GLN A 95 17.02 5.05 0.03
C GLN A 95 15.71 4.45 0.57
N VAL A 96 14.68 4.44 -0.25
CA VAL A 96 13.37 3.89 0.10
C VAL A 96 13.05 2.72 -0.83
N LEU A 97 12.92 1.52 -0.27
CA LEU A 97 12.56 0.33 -1.04
C LEU A 97 11.05 0.18 -1.11
N ILE A 98 10.50 0.23 -2.30
CA ILE A 98 9.07 0.08 -2.57
C ILE A 98 8.80 -1.35 -3.04
N ILE A 99 8.02 -2.09 -2.26
CA ILE A 99 7.54 -3.43 -2.65
C ILE A 99 6.23 -3.26 -3.42
N VAL A 100 6.22 -3.77 -4.65
CA VAL A 100 5.09 -3.66 -5.57
C VAL A 100 4.55 -5.04 -5.94
N PRO A 101 3.25 -5.18 -6.30
CA PRO A 101 2.73 -6.44 -6.81
C PRO A 101 3.37 -6.80 -8.16
N PRO A 102 3.36 -8.09 -8.56
CA PRO A 102 3.83 -8.52 -9.87
C PRO A 102 2.99 -7.90 -10.99
N GLY A 103 3.58 -7.71 -12.16
CA GLY A 103 2.89 -7.18 -13.34
C GLY A 103 2.86 -5.65 -13.44
N ILE A 104 3.55 -4.92 -12.57
CA ILE A 104 3.76 -3.47 -12.74
C ILE A 104 4.81 -3.24 -13.84
N GLY A 105 4.42 -3.49 -15.08
CA GLY A 105 5.21 -3.14 -16.26
C GLY A 105 4.89 -1.73 -16.79
N ASN A 106 3.72 -1.20 -16.45
CA ASN A 106 3.26 0.11 -16.90
C ASN A 106 2.99 1.03 -15.70
N PRO A 107 3.67 2.19 -15.59
CA PRO A 107 3.41 3.17 -14.53
C PRO A 107 1.96 3.66 -14.47
N ARG A 108 1.19 3.54 -15.57
CA ARG A 108 -0.24 3.86 -15.59
C ARG A 108 -1.08 2.89 -14.76
N ASP A 109 -0.63 1.64 -14.65
CA ASP A 109 -1.38 0.59 -13.95
C ASP A 109 -1.19 0.67 -12.43
N ASN A 110 -0.22 1.47 -11.97
CA ASN A 110 0.00 1.69 -10.55
C ASN A 110 0.23 3.17 -10.21
N THR A 111 -0.83 3.92 -10.26
CA THR A 111 -0.83 5.35 -9.93
C THR A 111 -0.27 5.63 -8.53
N VAL A 112 -0.58 4.79 -7.54
CA VAL A 112 -0.04 4.95 -6.17
C VAL A 112 1.49 4.86 -6.17
N TYR A 113 2.04 3.88 -6.89
CA TYR A 113 3.49 3.71 -7.01
C TYR A 113 4.14 4.92 -7.70
N ALA A 114 3.58 5.37 -8.82
CA ALA A 114 4.13 6.49 -9.57
C ALA A 114 4.15 7.77 -8.72
N ILE A 115 3.05 8.10 -8.06
CA ILE A 115 2.95 9.27 -7.19
C ILE A 115 3.95 9.18 -6.03
N LEU A 116 4.05 8.01 -5.37
CA LEU A 116 4.99 7.81 -4.27
C LEU A 116 6.45 7.94 -4.74
N ARG A 117 6.81 7.30 -5.85
CA ARG A 117 8.15 7.39 -6.46
C ARG A 117 8.52 8.84 -6.77
N ASP A 118 7.63 9.56 -7.45
CA ASP A 118 7.88 10.94 -7.90
C ASP A 118 7.97 11.88 -6.68
N ALA A 119 7.13 11.71 -5.67
CA ALA A 119 7.19 12.46 -4.44
C ALA A 119 8.50 12.22 -3.65
N LEU A 120 8.95 10.97 -3.56
CA LEU A 120 10.23 10.62 -2.94
C LEU A 120 11.40 11.28 -3.68
N THR A 121 11.43 11.15 -5.01
CA THR A 121 12.47 11.74 -5.86
C THR A 121 12.53 13.26 -5.72
N ALA A 122 11.37 13.93 -5.77
CA ALA A 122 11.27 15.38 -5.62
C ALA A 122 11.75 15.88 -4.23
N ASN A 123 11.69 15.02 -3.21
CA ASN A 123 12.15 15.32 -1.86
C ASN A 123 13.59 14.83 -1.57
N GLY A 124 14.30 14.35 -2.59
CA GLY A 124 15.71 13.96 -2.52
C GLY A 124 15.94 12.56 -1.93
N TYR A 125 14.96 11.66 -2.02
CA TYR A 125 15.11 10.24 -1.68
C TYR A 125 15.24 9.39 -2.95
N LEU A 126 16.09 8.36 -2.90
CA LEU A 126 16.25 7.39 -3.98
C LEU A 126 15.21 6.27 -3.82
N PRO A 127 14.18 6.20 -4.68
CA PRO A 127 13.23 5.09 -4.65
C PRO A 127 13.82 3.87 -5.37
N LEU A 128 13.93 2.77 -4.66
CA LEU A 128 14.24 1.45 -5.21
C LEU A 128 12.95 0.65 -5.30
N THR A 129 12.81 -0.17 -6.32
CA THR A 129 11.58 -0.94 -6.54
C THR A 129 11.88 -2.42 -6.62
N VAL A 130 11.09 -3.22 -5.92
CA VAL A 130 11.13 -4.67 -6.03
C VAL A 130 9.72 -5.23 -6.20
N SER A 131 9.55 -6.09 -7.20
CA SER A 131 8.33 -6.87 -7.38
C SER A 131 8.47 -8.19 -6.65
N VAL A 132 7.44 -8.54 -5.86
CA VAL A 132 7.38 -9.85 -5.20
C VAL A 132 6.60 -10.80 -6.09
N PHE A 133 7.28 -11.85 -6.56
CA PHE A 133 6.69 -12.83 -7.45
C PHE A 133 5.60 -13.66 -6.75
N CYS A 134 4.51 -13.89 -7.49
CA CYS A 134 3.45 -14.79 -7.10
C CYS A 134 3.79 -16.20 -7.56
N THR A 135 3.97 -17.15 -6.66
CA THR A 135 4.27 -18.57 -6.99
C THR A 135 3.02 -19.35 -7.40
N ALA A 136 1.85 -18.85 -7.02
CA ALA A 136 0.54 -19.31 -7.44
C ALA A 136 -0.47 -18.18 -7.18
N PRO A 137 -1.67 -18.17 -7.76
CA PRO A 137 -2.69 -17.14 -7.50
C PRO A 137 -2.88 -16.91 -6.00
N GLY A 138 -2.51 -15.71 -5.53
CA GLY A 138 -2.57 -15.32 -4.11
C GLY A 138 -1.44 -15.87 -3.22
N ARG A 139 -0.38 -16.45 -3.77
CA ARG A 139 0.82 -16.88 -3.01
C ARG A 139 2.04 -16.12 -3.47
N TYR A 140 2.57 -15.31 -2.58
CA TYR A 140 3.83 -14.59 -2.73
C TYR A 140 4.93 -15.40 -2.02
N GLY A 141 5.75 -16.13 -2.77
CA GLY A 141 6.70 -17.10 -2.22
C GLY A 141 8.17 -16.81 -2.52
N ASP A 142 8.46 -16.15 -3.63
CA ASP A 142 9.84 -15.84 -3.99
C ASP A 142 10.24 -14.44 -3.49
N PHE A 143 11.00 -14.42 -2.39
CA PHE A 143 11.53 -13.21 -1.79
C PHE A 143 13.03 -13.00 -2.02
N ALA A 144 13.66 -13.81 -2.90
CA ALA A 144 15.11 -13.79 -3.08
C ALA A 144 15.61 -12.40 -3.55
N LEU A 145 14.89 -11.78 -4.48
CA LEU A 145 15.24 -10.45 -4.95
C LEU A 145 15.08 -9.40 -3.83
N LEU A 146 14.01 -9.49 -3.04
CA LEU A 146 13.79 -8.62 -1.88
C LEU A 146 14.91 -8.79 -0.85
N GLU A 147 15.33 -10.02 -0.56
CA GLU A 147 16.47 -10.29 0.33
C GLU A 147 17.78 -9.69 -0.19
N THR A 148 17.99 -9.73 -1.50
CA THR A 148 19.18 -9.15 -2.14
C THR A 148 19.18 -7.63 -2.02
N GLN A 149 18.05 -6.97 -2.27
CA GLN A 149 17.93 -5.52 -2.11
C GLN A 149 18.12 -5.07 -0.66
N LEU A 150 17.65 -5.86 0.30
CA LEU A 150 17.79 -5.56 1.74
C LEU A 150 19.22 -5.76 2.29
N LYS A 151 20.17 -6.25 1.49
CA LYS A 151 21.61 -6.18 1.81
C LYS A 151 22.18 -4.78 1.63
N GLN A 152 21.51 -3.94 0.85
CA GLN A 152 21.85 -2.54 0.70
C GLN A 152 21.36 -1.73 1.90
N GLN A 153 21.84 -0.51 2.02
CA GLN A 153 21.43 0.41 3.06
C GLN A 153 20.05 0.99 2.70
N ILE A 154 19.00 0.40 3.27
CA ILE A 154 17.60 0.85 3.08
C ILE A 154 17.14 1.57 4.34
N ASP A 155 16.71 2.82 4.21
CA ASP A 155 16.21 3.64 5.33
C ASP A 155 14.76 3.33 5.66
N LEU A 156 13.95 2.96 4.67
CA LEU A 156 12.55 2.57 4.86
C LEU A 156 12.09 1.59 3.78
N VAL A 157 11.31 0.61 4.17
CA VAL A 157 10.54 -0.23 3.25
C VAL A 157 9.10 0.27 3.19
N VAL A 158 8.57 0.47 1.98
CA VAL A 158 7.17 0.79 1.74
C VAL A 158 6.52 -0.39 1.02
N SER A 159 5.56 -1.06 1.66
CA SER A 159 4.83 -2.15 1.02
C SER A 159 3.51 -1.64 0.42
N LEU A 160 3.40 -1.68 -0.90
CA LEU A 160 2.13 -1.50 -1.61
C LEU A 160 1.39 -2.84 -1.79
N VAL A 161 2.01 -3.93 -1.35
CA VAL A 161 1.45 -5.29 -1.32
C VAL A 161 0.94 -5.56 0.09
N GLY A 162 -0.38 -5.55 0.27
CA GLY A 162 -1.05 -5.78 1.56
C GLY A 162 -1.27 -7.26 1.91
N GLU A 163 -0.68 -8.19 1.15
CA GLU A 163 -0.89 -9.62 1.34
C GLU A 163 -0.26 -10.13 2.64
N PRO A 164 -0.97 -10.97 3.42
CA PRO A 164 -0.50 -11.44 4.71
C PRO A 164 0.87 -12.14 4.68
N GLU A 165 1.21 -12.81 3.58
CA GLU A 165 2.50 -13.48 3.42
C GLU A 165 3.65 -12.49 3.38
N VAL A 166 3.53 -11.41 2.62
CA VAL A 166 4.55 -10.36 2.52
C VAL A 166 4.73 -9.69 3.88
N ILE A 167 3.61 -9.36 4.54
CA ILE A 167 3.64 -8.72 5.86
C ILE A 167 4.26 -9.64 6.92
N ARG A 168 3.91 -10.93 6.94
CA ARG A 168 4.52 -11.91 7.84
C ARG A 168 6.01 -12.11 7.57
N TRP A 169 6.41 -12.08 6.29
CA TRP A 169 7.81 -12.19 5.91
C TRP A 169 8.63 -11.00 6.44
N LEU A 170 8.15 -9.77 6.26
CA LEU A 170 8.76 -8.55 6.81
C LEU A 170 8.81 -8.59 8.34
N ALA A 171 7.71 -9.01 8.98
CA ALA A 171 7.59 -9.15 10.43
C ALA A 171 8.64 -10.12 11.01
N LYS A 172 8.75 -11.31 10.43
CA LYS A 172 9.69 -12.36 10.87
C LYS A 172 11.15 -11.88 10.82
N ARG A 173 11.48 -11.02 9.86
CA ARG A 173 12.82 -10.46 9.68
C ARG A 173 13.05 -9.16 10.44
N LYS A 174 12.03 -8.67 11.15
CA LYS A 174 12.06 -7.41 11.91
C LYS A 174 12.48 -6.19 11.08
N ILE A 175 12.11 -6.19 9.79
CA ILE A 175 12.40 -5.09 8.87
C ILE A 175 11.42 -3.95 9.15
N PRO A 176 11.87 -2.71 9.42
CA PRO A 176 10.99 -1.56 9.56
C PRO A 176 10.28 -1.27 8.25
N PHE A 177 8.95 -1.15 8.30
CA PHE A 177 8.18 -0.85 7.09
C PHE A 177 6.91 -0.05 7.37
N VAL A 178 6.42 0.61 6.34
CA VAL A 178 5.08 1.20 6.27
C VAL A 178 4.29 0.49 5.18
N GLN A 179 2.96 0.51 5.25
CA GLN A 179 2.14 -0.23 4.29
C GLN A 179 0.87 0.50 3.87
N LEU A 180 0.47 0.27 2.62
CA LEU A 180 -0.92 0.47 2.17
C LEU A 180 -1.67 -0.84 2.45
N ALA A 181 -2.46 -0.87 3.52
CA ALA A 181 -3.03 -2.09 4.07
C ALA A 181 -4.51 -2.25 3.77
N ARG A 182 -4.94 -3.47 3.46
CA ARG A 182 -6.35 -3.87 3.46
C ARG A 182 -6.79 -4.57 4.76
N SER A 183 -5.83 -4.97 5.59
CA SER A 183 -6.09 -5.67 6.84
C SER A 183 -5.59 -4.87 8.04
N THR A 184 -6.11 -5.22 9.22
CA THR A 184 -5.67 -4.65 10.50
C THR A 184 -4.37 -5.25 11.01
N LEU A 185 -3.76 -6.22 10.28
CA LEU A 185 -2.50 -6.84 10.67
C LEU A 185 -1.40 -5.78 10.77
N SER A 186 -0.88 -5.58 11.97
CA SER A 186 0.14 -4.58 12.29
C SER A 186 1.20 -5.18 13.20
N PRO A 187 2.23 -5.83 12.65
CA PRO A 187 3.36 -6.32 13.42
C PRO A 187 4.10 -5.18 14.13
N SER A 188 4.86 -5.51 15.18
CA SER A 188 5.59 -4.52 15.99
C SER A 188 6.63 -3.68 15.22
N ASN A 189 7.10 -4.19 14.09
CA ASN A 189 8.01 -3.49 13.17
C ASN A 189 7.30 -2.74 12.03
N CYS A 190 5.96 -2.71 12.00
CA CYS A 190 5.19 -1.84 11.13
C CYS A 190 5.18 -0.42 11.73
N CYS A 191 5.93 0.48 11.10
CA CYS A 191 6.08 1.87 11.55
C CYS A 191 4.84 2.71 11.29
N GLY A 192 4.00 2.29 10.33
CA GLY A 192 2.77 2.98 10.00
C GLY A 192 2.00 2.33 8.87
N ARG A 193 0.74 2.73 8.73
CA ARG A 193 -0.13 2.23 7.67
C ARG A 193 -1.15 3.26 7.23
N VAL A 194 -1.41 3.28 5.92
CA VAL A 194 -2.61 3.84 5.34
C VAL A 194 -3.59 2.68 5.17
N LEU A 195 -4.70 2.70 5.89
CA LEU A 195 -5.67 1.61 5.86
C LEU A 195 -6.67 1.83 4.72
N ARG A 196 -6.71 0.88 3.79
CA ARG A 196 -7.73 0.86 2.75
C ARG A 196 -9.02 0.24 3.28
N ARG A 197 -10.05 1.06 3.39
CA ARG A 197 -11.38 0.72 3.89
C ARG A 197 -12.33 0.54 2.71
N ASP A 198 -12.30 -0.63 2.08
CA ASP A 198 -13.15 -0.96 0.92
C ASP A 198 -14.64 -1.06 1.29
N ASP A 199 -14.95 -1.06 2.58
CA ASP A 199 -16.31 -1.12 3.14
C ASP A 199 -17.00 0.25 3.28
N LEU A 200 -16.28 1.38 3.12
CA LEU A 200 -16.86 2.71 3.36
C LEU A 200 -18.05 3.08 2.48
N ALA A 201 -18.15 2.51 1.26
CA ALA A 201 -19.27 2.74 0.35
C ALA A 201 -20.40 1.71 0.47
N LEU A 202 -20.28 0.75 1.40
CA LEU A 202 -21.21 -0.39 1.47
C LEU A 202 -22.58 0.01 2.02
N ASP A 203 -22.60 0.89 3.01
CA ASP A 203 -23.86 1.34 3.63
C ASP A 203 -24.71 2.13 2.63
N ASP A 204 -24.10 3.03 1.85
CA ASP A 204 -24.78 3.78 0.78
C ASP A 204 -25.31 2.86 -0.32
N PHE A 205 -24.53 1.85 -0.69
CA PHE A 205 -24.94 0.82 -1.64
C PHE A 205 -26.17 0.05 -1.14
N ILE A 206 -26.14 -0.43 0.10
CA ILE A 206 -27.24 -1.16 0.71
C ILE A 206 -28.49 -0.28 0.82
N ALA A 207 -28.31 0.99 1.23
CA ALA A 207 -29.41 1.96 1.31
C ALA A 207 -30.08 2.15 -0.07
N HIS A 208 -29.27 2.27 -1.14
CA HIS A 208 -29.79 2.39 -2.49
C HIS A 208 -30.49 1.12 -2.96
N CYS A 209 -29.98 -0.09 -2.63
CA CYS A 209 -30.67 -1.34 -2.91
C CYS A 209 -32.06 -1.39 -2.27
N ARG A 210 -32.19 -0.93 -1.04
CA ARG A 210 -33.49 -0.87 -0.32
C ARG A 210 -34.44 0.16 -0.95
N GLU A 211 -33.93 1.37 -1.27
CA GLU A 211 -34.70 2.42 -1.97
C GLU A 211 -35.31 1.89 -3.26
N LYS A 212 -34.55 1.18 -4.07
CA LYS A 212 -34.95 0.61 -5.35
C LYS A 212 -35.59 -0.77 -5.26
N ARG A 213 -35.86 -1.26 -4.04
CA ARG A 213 -36.52 -2.55 -3.77
C ARG A 213 -35.86 -3.74 -4.47
N VAL A 214 -34.52 -3.77 -4.47
CA VAL A 214 -33.74 -4.89 -5.00
C VAL A 214 -33.99 -6.11 -4.13
N ARG A 215 -34.33 -7.24 -4.75
CA ARG A 215 -34.62 -8.50 -4.05
C ARG A 215 -33.46 -9.48 -4.13
N SER A 216 -32.71 -9.44 -5.23
CA SER A 216 -31.59 -10.37 -5.47
C SER A 216 -30.37 -9.67 -6.04
N VAL A 217 -29.19 -10.03 -5.52
CA VAL A 217 -27.88 -9.52 -5.94
C VAL A 217 -26.92 -10.67 -6.19
N LEU A 218 -26.30 -10.69 -7.35
CA LEU A 218 -25.16 -11.54 -7.63
C LEU A 218 -23.87 -10.71 -7.55
N GLN A 219 -23.02 -11.00 -6.58
CA GLN A 219 -21.71 -10.41 -6.51
C GLN A 219 -20.72 -11.20 -7.37
N VAL A 220 -20.08 -10.53 -8.33
CA VAL A 220 -19.07 -11.14 -9.20
C VAL A 220 -17.68 -10.66 -8.80
N THR A 221 -16.75 -11.59 -8.56
CA THR A 221 -15.43 -11.29 -8.02
C THR A 221 -14.35 -12.23 -8.55
N THR A 222 -13.11 -11.74 -8.61
CA THR A 222 -11.92 -12.56 -8.90
C THR A 222 -11.33 -13.17 -7.63
N MET A 223 -11.54 -12.55 -6.48
CA MET A 223 -10.84 -12.84 -5.22
C MET A 223 -11.65 -13.70 -4.27
N ARG A 224 -10.95 -14.49 -3.47
CA ARG A 224 -11.53 -15.21 -2.32
C ARG A 224 -11.73 -14.31 -1.11
N THR A 225 -10.94 -13.24 -1.00
CA THR A 225 -10.85 -12.37 0.18
C THR A 225 -11.11 -10.91 -0.20
N GLY A 226 -11.61 -10.15 0.72
CA GLY A 226 -11.95 -8.73 0.59
C GLY A 226 -13.35 -8.47 1.10
N PRO A 227 -13.75 -7.20 1.27
CA PRO A 227 -15.07 -6.88 1.80
C PRO A 227 -16.13 -7.52 0.89
N ASP A 228 -16.91 -8.39 1.51
CA ASP A 228 -17.97 -9.14 0.87
C ASP A 228 -19.30 -8.44 1.20
N ALA A 229 -19.98 -7.94 0.17
CA ALA A 229 -21.29 -7.32 0.35
C ALA A 229 -22.40 -8.33 0.68
N VAL A 230 -22.19 -9.61 0.35
CA VAL A 230 -23.19 -10.66 0.50
C VAL A 230 -23.71 -10.81 1.94
N PRO A 231 -22.86 -10.87 2.98
CA PRO A 231 -23.35 -10.96 4.35
C PRO A 231 -24.20 -9.75 4.77
N ALA A 232 -23.77 -8.56 4.36
CA ALA A 232 -24.48 -7.32 4.70
C ALA A 232 -25.82 -7.19 3.96
N LEU A 233 -25.89 -7.60 2.69
CA LEU A 233 -27.12 -7.65 1.91
C LEU A 233 -28.12 -8.67 2.51
N LYS A 234 -27.66 -9.87 2.85
CA LYS A 234 -28.49 -10.91 3.49
C LYS A 234 -29.05 -10.43 4.84
N LYS A 235 -28.28 -9.69 5.63
CA LYS A 235 -28.71 -9.14 6.91
C LYS A 235 -29.90 -8.17 6.79
N VAL A 236 -30.06 -7.53 5.63
CA VAL A 236 -31.18 -6.62 5.36
C VAL A 236 -32.29 -7.28 4.50
N GLY A 237 -32.28 -8.60 4.37
CA GLY A 237 -33.33 -9.36 3.68
C GLY A 237 -33.21 -9.40 2.17
N ILE A 238 -32.05 -9.04 1.60
CA ILE A 238 -31.80 -9.16 0.17
C ILE A 238 -31.13 -10.52 -0.11
N GLU A 239 -31.70 -11.29 -1.04
CA GLU A 239 -31.04 -12.53 -1.50
C GLU A 239 -29.73 -12.17 -2.18
N ALA A 240 -28.63 -12.76 -1.73
CA ALA A 240 -27.32 -12.44 -2.27
C ALA A 240 -26.42 -13.68 -2.39
N SER A 241 -25.70 -13.77 -3.48
CA SER A 241 -24.77 -14.86 -3.77
C SER A 241 -23.49 -14.35 -4.41
N ASN A 242 -22.44 -15.19 -4.35
CA ASN A 242 -21.15 -14.92 -4.97
C ASN A 242 -20.94 -15.79 -6.21
N TRP A 243 -20.51 -15.16 -7.29
CA TRP A 243 -19.92 -15.87 -8.44
C TRP A 243 -18.46 -15.45 -8.56
N ARG A 244 -17.59 -16.42 -8.40
CA ARG A 244 -16.17 -16.21 -8.53
C ARG A 244 -15.70 -16.60 -9.93
N ILE A 245 -15.11 -15.63 -10.63
CA ILE A 245 -14.41 -15.82 -11.90
C ILE A 245 -12.91 -15.65 -11.60
N PRO A 246 -12.14 -16.74 -11.47
CA PRO A 246 -10.71 -16.65 -11.18
C PRO A 246 -9.97 -16.02 -12.37
N PRO A 247 -8.79 -15.41 -12.16
CA PRO A 247 -7.92 -15.02 -13.27
C PRO A 247 -7.56 -16.25 -14.12
N PRO A 248 -7.41 -16.11 -15.44
CA PRO A 248 -6.96 -17.18 -16.29
C PRO A 248 -5.56 -17.68 -15.90
N ASP A 249 -5.24 -18.92 -16.29
CA ASP A 249 -3.94 -19.52 -16.06
C ASP A 249 -2.81 -18.65 -16.64
N GLY A 250 -1.77 -18.40 -15.85
CA GLY A 250 -0.67 -17.49 -16.19
C GLY A 250 -0.60 -16.21 -15.33
N GLY A 251 -1.52 -16.06 -14.40
CA GLY A 251 -1.50 -14.98 -13.41
C GLY A 251 -2.41 -13.79 -13.76
N TRP A 252 -2.34 -12.76 -12.93
CA TRP A 252 -3.14 -11.56 -13.08
C TRP A 252 -2.74 -10.77 -14.31
N ASN A 253 -3.66 -10.67 -15.27
CA ASN A 253 -3.53 -9.94 -16.52
C ASN A 253 -4.88 -9.32 -16.85
N ALA A 254 -4.93 -7.99 -16.91
CA ALA A 254 -6.16 -7.23 -17.14
C ALA A 254 -6.87 -7.63 -18.44
N VAL A 255 -6.13 -7.76 -19.54
CA VAL A 255 -6.68 -8.14 -20.86
C VAL A 255 -7.24 -9.56 -20.83
N GLY A 256 -6.47 -10.50 -20.26
CA GLY A 256 -6.91 -11.89 -20.14
C GLY A 256 -8.12 -12.04 -19.24
N LEU A 257 -8.24 -11.22 -18.18
CA LEU A 257 -9.40 -11.25 -17.31
C LEU A 257 -10.66 -10.72 -18.01
N VAL A 258 -10.56 -9.67 -18.82
CA VAL A 258 -11.68 -9.15 -19.62
C VAL A 258 -12.21 -10.23 -20.57
N GLN A 259 -11.32 -10.87 -21.35
CA GLN A 259 -11.74 -11.94 -22.27
C GLN A 259 -12.35 -13.12 -21.51
N HIS A 260 -11.71 -13.56 -20.45
CA HIS A 260 -12.22 -14.67 -19.63
C HIS A 260 -13.60 -14.36 -19.04
N ALA A 261 -13.83 -13.14 -18.57
CA ALA A 261 -15.15 -12.74 -18.09
C ALA A 261 -16.20 -12.75 -19.23
N THR A 262 -15.82 -12.33 -20.45
CA THR A 262 -16.70 -12.41 -21.62
C THR A 262 -17.13 -13.85 -21.88
N ASP A 263 -16.16 -14.78 -21.90
CA ASP A 263 -16.39 -16.18 -22.19
C ASP A 263 -17.27 -16.85 -21.11
N GLU A 264 -17.00 -16.58 -19.83
CA GLU A 264 -17.76 -17.09 -18.69
C GLU A 264 -19.21 -16.62 -18.70
N PHE A 265 -19.45 -15.33 -18.98
CA PHE A 265 -20.80 -14.78 -19.08
C PHE A 265 -21.54 -15.33 -20.30
N ALA A 266 -20.88 -15.42 -21.48
CA ALA A 266 -21.45 -16.01 -22.68
C ALA A 266 -21.83 -17.49 -22.47
N ALA A 267 -20.94 -18.29 -21.88
CA ALA A 267 -21.19 -19.69 -21.57
C ALA A 267 -22.36 -19.87 -20.60
N ARG A 268 -22.45 -19.04 -19.57
CA ARG A 268 -23.57 -19.08 -18.62
C ARG A 268 -24.90 -18.70 -19.26
N LEU A 269 -24.89 -17.68 -20.10
CA LEU A 269 -26.09 -17.25 -20.85
C LEU A 269 -26.53 -18.29 -21.84
N ALA A 270 -25.62 -18.96 -22.53
CA ALA A 270 -25.93 -20.06 -23.45
C ALA A 270 -26.54 -21.26 -22.73
N ARG A 271 -26.03 -21.58 -21.52
CA ARG A 271 -26.51 -22.74 -20.74
C ARG A 271 -27.86 -22.50 -20.04
N ASP A 272 -27.96 -21.34 -19.36
CA ASP A 272 -29.05 -21.07 -18.39
C ASP A 272 -30.07 -20.05 -18.94
N GLY A 273 -29.84 -19.46 -20.11
CA GLY A 273 -30.64 -18.40 -20.70
C GLY A 273 -30.64 -17.14 -19.84
N ARG A 274 -31.79 -16.46 -19.77
CA ARG A 274 -31.95 -15.25 -18.92
C ARG A 274 -32.45 -15.56 -17.49
N LYS A 275 -32.83 -16.80 -17.22
CA LYS A 275 -33.51 -17.20 -15.96
C LYS A 275 -32.63 -17.07 -14.73
N TRP A 276 -31.30 -17.07 -14.90
CA TRP A 276 -30.36 -16.93 -13.81
C TRP A 276 -30.07 -15.47 -13.40
N LEU A 277 -30.54 -14.49 -14.22
CA LEU A 277 -30.27 -13.09 -13.94
C LEU A 277 -30.92 -12.65 -12.63
N PRO A 278 -30.15 -12.05 -11.71
CA PRO A 278 -30.70 -11.41 -10.51
C PRO A 278 -31.30 -10.03 -10.86
N ASP A 279 -31.94 -9.40 -9.90
CA ASP A 279 -32.34 -7.99 -10.05
C ASP A 279 -31.12 -7.08 -10.28
N MET A 280 -29.94 -7.48 -9.74
CA MET A 280 -28.69 -6.72 -9.84
C MET A 280 -27.45 -7.60 -9.87
N ILE A 281 -26.48 -7.22 -10.68
CA ILE A 281 -25.10 -7.73 -10.63
C ILE A 281 -24.19 -6.67 -10.06
N PHE A 282 -23.47 -7.00 -8.97
CA PHE A 282 -22.45 -6.18 -8.37
C PHE A 282 -21.06 -6.73 -8.73
N PHE A 283 -20.35 -6.03 -9.60
CA PHE A 283 -18.98 -6.39 -9.97
C PHE A 283 -17.99 -5.76 -9.02
N ARG A 284 -17.12 -6.56 -8.42
CA ARG A 284 -16.06 -6.10 -7.54
C ARG A 284 -14.74 -5.81 -8.25
N ASP A 285 -14.81 -5.77 -9.58
CA ASP A 285 -13.67 -5.50 -10.45
C ASP A 285 -14.19 -4.94 -11.79
N ASP A 286 -13.62 -3.85 -12.23
CA ASP A 286 -14.00 -3.13 -13.45
C ASP A 286 -13.66 -3.91 -14.73
N HIS A 287 -12.64 -4.77 -14.72
CA HIS A 287 -12.31 -5.66 -15.84
C HIS A 287 -13.38 -6.74 -16.01
N LEU A 288 -13.92 -7.26 -14.90
CA LEU A 288 -15.06 -8.20 -14.96
C LEU A 288 -16.30 -7.53 -15.56
N THR A 289 -16.56 -6.27 -15.20
CA THR A 289 -17.65 -5.49 -15.79
C THR A 289 -17.44 -5.31 -17.28
N THR A 290 -16.23 -4.86 -17.66
CA THR A 290 -15.86 -4.66 -19.07
C THR A 290 -16.04 -5.92 -19.87
N GLY A 291 -15.66 -7.09 -19.34
CA GLY A 291 -15.82 -8.37 -20.03
C GLY A 291 -17.26 -8.88 -20.07
N ALA A 292 -18.05 -8.65 -19.03
CA ALA A 292 -19.44 -9.10 -18.98
C ALA A 292 -20.36 -8.34 -19.95
N LEU A 293 -20.12 -7.05 -20.17
CA LEU A 293 -20.98 -6.19 -21.00
C LEU A 293 -21.21 -6.73 -22.42
N PRO A 294 -20.18 -7.11 -23.21
CA PRO A 294 -20.39 -7.65 -24.55
C PRO A 294 -21.30 -8.87 -24.58
N ALA A 295 -21.12 -9.80 -23.64
CA ALA A 295 -21.93 -11.00 -23.54
C ALA A 295 -23.39 -10.69 -23.17
N LEU A 296 -23.62 -9.78 -22.22
CA LEU A 296 -24.96 -9.34 -21.83
C LEU A 296 -25.66 -8.62 -23.01
N MET A 297 -24.97 -7.74 -23.70
CA MET A 297 -25.51 -7.00 -24.86
C MET A 297 -25.80 -7.93 -26.03
N ALA A 298 -24.92 -8.89 -26.34
CA ALA A 298 -25.15 -9.90 -27.41
C ALA A 298 -26.38 -10.77 -27.12
N ALA A 299 -26.67 -11.02 -25.84
CA ALA A 299 -27.90 -11.73 -25.43
C ALA A 299 -29.14 -10.81 -25.40
N GLY A 300 -29.03 -9.54 -25.82
CA GLY A 300 -30.12 -8.57 -25.83
C GLY A 300 -30.61 -8.16 -24.44
N ILE A 301 -29.77 -8.26 -23.41
CA ILE A 301 -30.09 -7.85 -22.04
C ILE A 301 -29.91 -6.36 -21.91
N ARG A 302 -30.98 -5.69 -21.50
CA ARG A 302 -30.99 -4.22 -21.34
C ARG A 302 -30.57 -3.83 -19.92
N ILE A 303 -29.76 -2.79 -19.80
CA ILE A 303 -29.26 -2.23 -18.54
C ILE A 303 -29.78 -0.80 -18.42
N PRO A 304 -30.53 -0.46 -17.34
CA PRO A 304 -30.83 -1.27 -16.14
C PRO A 304 -32.15 -2.05 -16.21
N GLU A 305 -32.87 -2.08 -17.34
CA GLU A 305 -34.25 -2.52 -17.43
C GLU A 305 -34.42 -4.02 -17.11
N ASP A 306 -33.54 -4.88 -17.63
CA ASP A 306 -33.58 -6.34 -17.41
C ASP A 306 -32.66 -6.76 -16.25
N VAL A 307 -31.53 -6.06 -16.07
CA VAL A 307 -30.60 -6.27 -14.95
C VAL A 307 -29.91 -4.96 -14.59
N ARG A 308 -29.83 -4.64 -13.32
CA ARG A 308 -29.08 -3.50 -12.82
C ARG A 308 -27.63 -3.86 -12.64
N ILE A 309 -26.73 -2.88 -12.87
CA ILE A 309 -25.29 -3.10 -12.70
C ILE A 309 -24.70 -2.05 -11.77
N VAL A 310 -23.98 -2.52 -10.77
CA VAL A 310 -23.05 -1.70 -9.95
C VAL A 310 -21.66 -2.27 -10.13
N THR A 311 -20.67 -1.41 -10.29
CA THR A 311 -19.28 -1.82 -10.49
C THR A 311 -18.35 -1.17 -9.48
N TRP A 312 -17.29 -1.85 -9.12
CA TRP A 312 -16.11 -1.22 -8.58
C TRP A 312 -15.36 -0.52 -9.71
N ALA A 313 -14.86 0.69 -9.49
CA ALA A 313 -14.06 1.38 -10.48
C ALA A 313 -13.01 2.28 -9.82
N ASN A 314 -11.85 2.38 -10.43
CA ASN A 314 -10.91 3.44 -10.11
C ASN A 314 -11.34 4.72 -10.84
N ARG A 315 -11.23 5.88 -10.17
CA ARG A 315 -11.62 7.17 -10.72
C ARG A 315 -10.92 7.44 -12.06
N GLY A 316 -11.72 7.66 -13.11
CA GLY A 316 -11.22 7.92 -14.47
C GLY A 316 -10.78 6.68 -15.25
N LEU A 317 -10.87 5.47 -14.68
CA LEU A 317 -10.44 4.21 -15.31
C LEU A 317 -11.57 3.16 -15.42
N GLY A 318 -12.81 3.53 -15.09
CA GLY A 318 -13.94 2.60 -15.10
C GLY A 318 -14.33 2.14 -16.52
N PRO A 319 -15.19 1.09 -16.61
CA PRO A 319 -15.64 0.54 -17.87
C PRO A 319 -16.41 1.59 -18.67
N ALA A 320 -16.24 1.58 -20.00
CA ALA A 320 -17.02 2.44 -20.90
C ALA A 320 -18.38 1.84 -21.16
N PHE A 321 -19.43 2.64 -21.05
CA PHE A 321 -20.80 2.28 -21.40
C PHE A 321 -21.59 3.51 -21.83
N VAL A 322 -22.74 3.32 -22.51
CA VAL A 322 -23.59 4.41 -22.98
C VAL A 322 -24.30 5.17 -21.85
N LYS A 323 -24.48 4.53 -20.70
CA LYS A 323 -25.05 5.14 -19.49
C LYS A 323 -23.96 5.21 -18.41
N PRO A 324 -23.91 6.28 -17.61
CA PRO A 324 -22.98 6.36 -16.48
C PRO A 324 -23.22 5.23 -15.48
N PHE A 325 -22.16 4.51 -15.10
CA PHE A 325 -22.28 3.45 -14.10
C PHE A 325 -22.56 3.98 -12.69
N THR A 326 -23.51 3.34 -12.02
CA THR A 326 -23.52 3.36 -10.55
C THR A 326 -22.31 2.55 -10.09
N ARG A 327 -21.47 3.13 -9.21
CA ARG A 327 -20.18 2.53 -8.89
C ARG A 327 -19.69 2.85 -7.48
N MET A 328 -18.89 1.94 -6.96
CA MET A 328 -17.98 2.22 -5.84
C MET A 328 -16.68 2.74 -6.42
N GLU A 329 -16.49 4.06 -6.39
CA GLU A 329 -15.35 4.74 -7.01
C GLU A 329 -14.22 4.92 -6.01
N PHE A 330 -13.06 4.34 -6.30
CA PHE A 330 -11.84 4.52 -5.53
C PHE A 330 -10.95 5.58 -6.18
N ASP A 331 -10.64 6.64 -5.42
CA ASP A 331 -9.71 7.67 -5.87
C ASP A 331 -8.27 7.21 -5.62
N ILE A 332 -7.72 6.52 -6.62
CA ILE A 332 -6.36 5.96 -6.56
C ILE A 332 -5.29 7.05 -6.51
N LYS A 333 -5.56 8.23 -7.08
CA LYS A 333 -4.66 9.39 -7.02
C LYS A 333 -4.58 9.94 -5.61
N ALA A 334 -5.72 10.21 -5.00
CA ALA A 334 -5.78 10.69 -3.61
C ALA A 334 -5.16 9.68 -2.62
N ALA A 335 -5.31 8.37 -2.88
CA ALA A 335 -4.65 7.33 -2.09
C ALA A 335 -3.12 7.38 -2.23
N GLY A 336 -2.61 7.60 -3.44
CA GLY A 336 -1.18 7.78 -3.72
C GLY A 336 -0.61 9.03 -3.04
N GLU A 337 -1.28 10.16 -3.16
CA GLU A 337 -0.90 11.42 -2.50
C GLU A 337 -0.91 11.29 -0.98
N THR A 338 -1.91 10.61 -0.43
CA THR A 338 -1.99 10.33 1.01
C THR A 338 -0.82 9.45 1.47
N MET A 339 -0.51 8.39 0.73
CA MET A 339 0.62 7.51 1.04
C MET A 339 1.95 8.26 0.98
N ALA A 340 2.17 9.03 -0.09
CA ALA A 340 3.38 9.82 -0.28
C ALA A 340 3.58 10.84 0.86
N ARG A 341 2.54 11.58 1.23
CA ARG A 341 2.57 12.53 2.34
C ARG A 341 2.94 11.84 3.65
N CYS A 342 2.29 10.73 3.99
CA CYS A 342 2.56 10.01 5.24
C CYS A 342 3.97 9.40 5.28
N VAL A 343 4.46 8.88 4.16
CA VAL A 343 5.84 8.36 4.03
C VAL A 343 6.86 9.47 4.22
N LEU A 344 6.68 10.63 3.56
CA LEU A 344 7.57 11.77 3.69
C LEU A 344 7.56 12.33 5.12
N GLU A 345 6.39 12.44 5.75
CA GLU A 345 6.27 12.85 7.14
C GLU A 345 7.04 11.90 8.08
N TYR A 346 6.89 10.58 7.87
CA TYR A 346 7.67 9.60 8.63
C TYR A 346 9.18 9.73 8.39
N LEU A 347 9.62 9.93 7.16
CA LEU A 347 11.03 10.10 6.82
C LEU A 347 11.63 11.36 7.46
N HIS A 348 10.84 12.42 7.61
CA HIS A 348 11.26 13.67 8.23
C HIS A 348 11.23 13.63 9.75
N THR A 349 10.17 13.07 10.34
CA THR A 349 9.90 13.18 11.78
C THR A 349 10.14 11.90 12.57
N GLY A 350 10.22 10.75 11.90
CA GLY A 350 10.20 9.43 12.53
C GLY A 350 8.81 8.99 13.03
N ILE A 351 7.77 9.83 12.84
CA ILE A 351 6.41 9.58 13.31
C ILE A 351 5.49 9.42 12.09
N PHE A 352 4.81 8.28 12.00
CA PHE A 352 3.81 8.06 10.97
C PHE A 352 2.43 8.54 11.47
N PRO A 353 1.67 9.31 10.68
CA PRO A 353 0.35 9.76 11.08
C PRO A 353 -0.59 8.61 11.45
N ALA A 354 -1.27 8.74 12.59
CA ALA A 354 -2.20 7.72 13.07
C ALA A 354 -3.56 7.82 12.39
N GLY A 355 -4.27 6.69 12.28
CA GLY A 355 -5.67 6.64 11.86
C GLY A 355 -5.92 6.99 10.39
N VAL A 356 -4.90 7.02 9.55
CA VAL A 356 -5.04 7.39 8.13
C VAL A 356 -5.77 6.28 7.37
N THR A 357 -6.89 6.66 6.75
CA THR A 357 -7.71 5.74 5.95
C THR A 357 -7.97 6.30 4.55
N VAL A 358 -8.12 5.40 3.58
CA VAL A 358 -8.59 5.69 2.23
C VAL A 358 -9.64 4.66 1.84
N GLY A 359 -10.62 5.04 1.03
CA GLY A 359 -11.67 4.11 0.63
C GLY A 359 -12.50 4.66 -0.53
N PRO A 360 -13.40 3.83 -1.06
CA PRO A 360 -14.27 4.25 -2.16
C PRO A 360 -15.37 5.18 -1.68
N MET A 361 -15.91 5.92 -2.63
CA MET A 361 -17.18 6.64 -2.51
C MET A 361 -18.23 5.93 -3.36
N TYR A 362 -19.48 5.94 -2.92
CA TYR A 362 -20.59 5.45 -3.71
C TYR A 362 -21.12 6.55 -4.63
N ILE A 363 -21.04 6.32 -5.93
CA ILE A 363 -21.48 7.27 -6.97
C ILE A 363 -22.69 6.67 -7.67
N ARG A 364 -23.84 7.36 -7.59
CA ARG A 364 -25.05 6.98 -8.32
C ARG A 364 -24.90 7.33 -9.79
N GLY A 365 -25.29 6.43 -10.66
CA GLY A 365 -25.32 6.56 -12.11
C GLY A 365 -26.67 6.08 -12.64
N GLU A 366 -26.71 5.74 -13.93
CA GLU A 366 -27.93 5.35 -14.64
C GLU A 366 -28.06 3.84 -14.87
N THR A 367 -27.09 3.03 -14.42
CA THR A 367 -27.13 1.57 -14.52
C THR A 367 -27.83 0.91 -13.34
N PHE A 368 -28.27 1.71 -12.38
CA PHE A 368 -29.03 1.29 -11.20
C PHE A 368 -29.93 2.36 -10.63
#